data_1d4acaf098807b0b7e9a22238b3695bf
#
_entry.id   1d4acaf098807b0b7e9a22238b3695bf
#
_cell.length_a   1.000
_cell.length_b   1.000
_cell.length_c   1.000
_cell.angle_alpha   90.00
_cell.angle_beta   90.00
_cell.angle_gamma   90.00
#
_symmetry.space_group_name_H-M   'P 1'
#
loop_
_entity.id
_entity.type
_entity.pdbx_description
1 polymer ?
#
loop_
_entity_poly.entity_id
_entity_poly.type
_entity_poly.pdbx_seq_one_letter_code
_entity_poly.pdbx_strand_id
1 'polypeptide(L)'
;MPSLDRRGSSTLLSIFAQTYSSESAKLATAEDVEQFLHQLAAVLEAFGKAFLELRRGHDQFGKEIAVPMIGDQTPLRHAKTPRDLLRYLLDCDGKGADRIRSLTEGFADVMIHQVALLNGIRQGIGALLTHLSPDELRRSSALSRSGVGSMLLKVPPVRAMALWGPYVARHQELLQEEREVQSIVFGSEFAFAYAQIVGGNVKSPPRKDGPTNGGPARRADS
;
A
#
# COMPACT_ATOMS: atom_id res chain seq x y z
N MET A 1 16.43 45.70 -6.27
CA MET A 1 16.56 44.61 -5.27
C MET A 1 17.16 45.23 -4.02
N PRO A 2 16.51 45.18 -2.86
CA PRO A 2 17.12 45.65 -1.63
C PRO A 2 18.31 44.74 -1.31
N SER A 3 19.47 45.33 -1.11
CA SER A 3 20.67 44.64 -0.64
C SER A 3 20.39 44.11 0.75
N LEU A 4 20.32 42.77 0.89
CA LEU A 4 20.29 42.11 2.19
C LEU A 4 21.52 42.59 2.97
N ASP A 5 21.27 43.30 4.06
CA ASP A 5 22.31 43.73 4.97
C ASP A 5 23.07 42.49 5.46
N ARG A 6 24.38 42.40 5.23
CA ARG A 6 25.23 41.26 5.61
C ARG A 6 25.07 40.88 7.10
N ARG A 7 24.79 41.86 7.97
CA ARG A 7 24.57 41.61 9.41
C ARG A 7 23.23 40.89 9.67
N GLY A 8 22.15 41.25 8.95
CA GLY A 8 20.85 40.61 9.09
C GLY A 8 20.88 39.16 8.62
N SER A 9 21.55 38.87 7.50
CA SER A 9 21.67 37.50 6.95
C SER A 9 22.45 36.57 7.87
N SER A 10 23.57 37.06 8.47
CA SER A 10 24.35 36.20 9.40
C SER A 10 23.59 35.92 10.70
N THR A 11 22.78 36.88 11.17
CA THR A 11 21.95 36.68 12.37
C THR A 11 20.84 35.65 12.14
N LEU A 12 20.16 35.67 10.99
CA LEU A 12 19.12 34.72 10.64
C LEU A 12 19.68 33.28 10.50
N LEU A 13 20.83 33.14 9.83
CA LEU A 13 21.52 31.84 9.71
C LEU A 13 21.97 31.30 11.06
N SER A 14 22.47 32.16 11.96
CA SER A 14 22.87 31.70 13.32
C SER A 14 21.68 31.27 14.15
N ILE A 15 20.54 31.96 14.07
CA ILE A 15 19.29 31.55 14.73
C ILE A 15 18.80 30.19 14.19
N PHE A 16 18.82 30.04 12.86
CA PHE A 16 18.42 28.77 12.23
C PHE A 16 19.34 27.62 12.67
N ALA A 17 20.65 27.82 12.64
CA ALA A 17 21.61 26.82 13.08
C ALA A 17 21.46 26.47 14.57
N GLN A 18 21.21 27.44 15.44
CA GLN A 18 20.95 27.20 16.87
C GLN A 18 19.67 26.37 17.09
N THR A 19 18.66 26.56 16.25
CA THR A 19 17.38 25.85 16.37
C THR A 19 17.49 24.38 15.95
N TYR A 20 18.27 24.08 14.91
CA TYR A 20 18.31 22.75 14.27
C TYR A 20 19.65 22.02 14.38
N SER A 21 20.65 22.63 14.96
CA SER A 21 21.97 22.05 15.18
C SER A 21 22.27 21.95 16.67
N SER A 22 23.16 21.06 17.06
CA SER A 22 23.61 20.95 18.47
C SER A 22 24.27 22.24 18.92
N GLU A 23 24.23 22.56 20.24
CA GLU A 23 24.75 23.79 20.88
C GLU A 23 26.19 24.16 20.48
N SER A 24 26.94 23.23 19.87
CA SER A 24 28.32 23.40 19.45
C SER A 24 28.49 24.07 18.08
N ALA A 25 27.46 24.24 17.28
CA ALA A 25 27.56 24.83 15.94
C ALA A 25 27.62 26.36 16.04
N LYS A 26 28.78 26.88 16.38
CA LYS A 26 29.07 28.32 16.29
C LYS A 26 29.36 28.63 14.82
N LEU A 27 28.40 29.19 14.09
CA LEU A 27 28.62 29.78 12.77
C LEU A 27 29.36 31.13 12.95
N ALA A 28 30.59 31.06 13.41
CA ALA A 28 31.38 32.22 13.75
C ALA A 28 32.13 32.81 12.54
N THR A 29 32.47 31.96 11.59
CA THR A 29 33.23 32.35 10.39
C THR A 29 32.39 32.13 9.11
N ALA A 30 32.80 32.75 8.01
CA ALA A 30 32.20 32.53 6.70
C ALA A 30 32.35 31.05 6.26
N GLU A 31 33.47 30.45 6.63
CA GLU A 31 33.78 29.05 6.33
C GLU A 31 32.84 28.09 7.08
N ASP A 32 32.52 28.36 8.35
CA ASP A 32 31.50 27.62 9.10
C ASP A 32 30.12 27.71 8.46
N VAL A 33 29.74 28.85 7.97
CA VAL A 33 28.46 29.08 7.27
C VAL A 33 28.44 28.31 5.95
N GLU A 34 29.49 28.34 5.17
CA GLU A 34 29.60 27.59 3.91
C GLU A 34 29.50 26.10 4.15
N GLN A 35 30.23 25.58 5.13
CA GLN A 35 30.16 24.17 5.51
C GLN A 35 28.76 23.76 5.95
N PHE A 36 28.10 24.58 6.77
CA PHE A 36 26.72 24.33 7.21
C PHE A 36 25.74 24.29 6.03
N LEU A 37 25.83 25.25 5.11
CA LEU A 37 24.95 25.29 3.93
C LEU A 37 25.20 24.09 3.00
N HIS A 38 26.46 23.68 2.87
CA HIS A 38 26.81 22.46 2.12
C HIS A 38 26.19 21.21 2.75
N GLN A 39 26.32 21.06 4.06
CA GLN A 39 25.73 19.96 4.80
C GLN A 39 24.20 19.96 4.69
N LEU A 40 23.56 21.11 4.86
CA LEU A 40 22.11 21.28 4.71
C LEU A 40 21.64 20.89 3.31
N ALA A 41 22.33 21.35 2.28
CA ALA A 41 22.01 20.99 0.89
C ALA A 41 22.12 19.49 0.65
N ALA A 42 23.18 18.84 1.17
CA ALA A 42 23.36 17.40 1.04
C ALA A 42 22.25 16.60 1.75
N VAL A 43 21.85 17.03 2.96
CA VAL A 43 20.74 16.39 3.70
C VAL A 43 19.43 16.54 2.97
N LEU A 44 19.11 17.74 2.46
CA LEU A 44 17.89 17.99 1.68
C LEU A 44 17.87 17.20 0.38
N GLU A 45 19.00 17.08 -0.30
CA GLU A 45 19.11 16.28 -1.53
C GLU A 45 18.91 14.78 -1.26
N ALA A 46 19.52 14.25 -0.19
CA ALA A 46 19.32 12.86 0.25
C ALA A 46 17.86 12.59 0.63
N PHE A 47 17.22 13.51 1.35
CA PHE A 47 15.81 13.44 1.72
C PHE A 47 14.89 13.47 0.49
N GLY A 48 15.15 14.38 -0.44
CA GLY A 48 14.41 14.48 -1.70
C GLY A 48 14.55 13.22 -2.56
N LYS A 49 15.75 12.62 -2.60
CA LYS A 49 15.99 11.34 -3.29
C LYS A 49 15.16 10.23 -2.65
N ALA A 50 15.25 10.06 -1.33
CA ALA A 50 14.50 9.03 -0.60
C ALA A 50 12.98 9.18 -0.80
N PHE A 51 12.44 10.40 -0.74
CA PHE A 51 11.03 10.66 -0.99
C PHE A 51 10.60 10.25 -2.40
N LEU A 52 11.38 10.57 -3.42
CA LEU A 52 11.09 10.20 -4.81
C LEU A 52 11.17 8.70 -5.05
N GLU A 53 12.12 8.00 -4.42
CA GLU A 53 12.24 6.54 -4.50
C GLU A 53 11.05 5.85 -3.84
N LEU A 54 10.64 6.32 -2.66
CA LEU A 54 9.48 5.81 -1.95
C LEU A 54 8.20 5.96 -2.78
N ARG A 55 8.01 7.13 -3.40
CA ARG A 55 6.88 7.39 -4.29
C ARG A 55 6.90 6.50 -5.54
N ARG A 56 8.06 6.31 -6.15
CA ARG A 56 8.21 5.41 -7.31
C ARG A 56 7.82 3.97 -6.97
N GLY A 57 8.27 3.49 -5.80
CA GLY A 57 7.89 2.16 -5.31
C GLY A 57 6.38 2.04 -5.13
N HIS A 58 5.75 3.05 -4.55
CA HIS A 58 4.29 3.12 -4.41
C HIS A 58 3.57 3.08 -5.77
N ASP A 59 3.97 3.91 -6.71
CA ASP A 59 3.37 3.96 -8.06
C ASP A 59 3.58 2.64 -8.83
N GLN A 60 4.73 2.00 -8.68
CA GLN A 60 5.04 0.71 -9.28
C GLN A 60 4.14 -0.39 -8.73
N PHE A 61 4.01 -0.46 -7.42
CA PHE A 61 3.13 -1.43 -6.76
C PHE A 61 1.67 -1.28 -7.20
N GLY A 62 1.15 -0.04 -7.27
CA GLY A 62 -0.20 0.21 -7.76
C GLY A 62 -0.45 -0.33 -9.18
N LYS A 63 0.55 -0.23 -10.05
CA LYS A 63 0.49 -0.80 -11.41
C LYS A 63 0.47 -2.33 -11.40
N GLU A 64 1.27 -2.95 -10.56
CA GLU A 64 1.36 -4.42 -10.47
C GLU A 64 0.07 -5.06 -9.97
N ILE A 65 -0.64 -4.41 -9.04
CA ILE A 65 -1.93 -4.89 -8.53
C ILE A 65 -3.13 -4.37 -9.34
N ALA A 66 -2.89 -3.65 -10.44
CA ALA A 66 -3.92 -3.05 -11.31
C ALA A 66 -4.95 -2.16 -10.56
N VAL A 67 -4.53 -1.52 -9.48
CA VAL A 67 -5.34 -0.54 -8.75
C VAL A 67 -4.97 0.86 -9.21
N PRO A 68 -5.90 1.62 -9.84
CA PRO A 68 -5.66 2.99 -10.21
C PRO A 68 -5.40 3.82 -8.94
N MET A 69 -4.20 4.36 -8.83
CA MET A 69 -3.88 5.30 -7.76
C MET A 69 -4.56 6.64 -8.07
N ILE A 70 -5.36 7.14 -7.15
CA ILE A 70 -5.95 8.47 -7.28
C ILE A 70 -4.81 9.47 -7.17
N GLY A 71 -4.42 10.02 -8.31
CA GLY A 71 -3.31 10.93 -8.41
C GLY A 71 -3.70 12.34 -8.08
N ASP A 72 -3.12 12.90 -7.03
CA ASP A 72 -3.10 14.32 -6.84
C ASP A 72 -2.30 14.98 -7.98
N GLN A 73 -2.85 16.07 -8.56
CA GLN A 73 -2.27 16.81 -9.70
C GLN A 73 -1.23 17.85 -9.22
N THR A 74 -0.65 17.65 -8.04
CA THR A 74 0.30 18.63 -7.49
C THR A 74 1.62 18.65 -8.28
N PRO A 75 2.29 19.82 -8.40
CA PRO A 75 3.62 19.92 -8.99
C PRO A 75 4.65 19.01 -8.31
N LEU A 76 4.45 18.71 -7.02
CA LEU A 76 5.25 17.75 -6.24
C LEU A 76 5.29 16.38 -6.92
N ARG A 77 4.17 15.93 -7.51
CA ARG A 77 4.07 14.63 -8.18
C ARG A 77 4.81 14.57 -9.52
N HIS A 78 5.03 15.72 -10.13
CA HIS A 78 5.72 15.84 -11.40
C HIS A 78 7.24 15.94 -11.27
N ALA A 79 7.76 16.16 -10.06
CA ALA A 79 9.18 16.20 -9.80
C ALA A 79 9.82 14.83 -10.12
N LYS A 80 10.82 14.84 -11.01
CA LYS A 80 11.54 13.62 -11.44
C LYS A 80 12.89 13.47 -10.75
N THR A 81 13.48 14.57 -10.33
CA THR A 81 14.78 14.63 -9.67
C THR A 81 14.68 15.26 -8.29
N PRO A 82 15.59 14.96 -7.35
CA PRO A 82 15.66 15.67 -6.06
C PRO A 82 15.76 17.18 -6.22
N ARG A 83 16.50 17.64 -7.23
CA ARG A 83 16.67 19.05 -7.51
C ARG A 83 15.37 19.73 -7.94
N ASP A 84 14.55 19.09 -8.77
CA ASP A 84 13.23 19.62 -9.15
C ASP A 84 12.30 19.72 -7.95
N LEU A 85 12.31 18.69 -7.10
CA LEU A 85 11.55 18.65 -5.86
C LEU A 85 11.96 19.81 -4.94
N LEU A 86 13.26 19.96 -4.68
CA LEU A 86 13.77 21.02 -3.81
C LEU A 86 13.54 22.41 -4.39
N ARG A 87 13.67 22.59 -5.70
CA ARG A 87 13.34 23.86 -6.35
C ARG A 87 11.88 24.24 -6.13
N TYR A 88 10.96 23.27 -6.26
CA TYR A 88 9.56 23.51 -5.97
C TYR A 88 9.33 23.84 -4.49
N LEU A 89 9.91 23.08 -3.56
CA LEU A 89 9.67 23.25 -2.11
C LEU A 89 10.27 24.56 -1.56
N LEU A 90 11.42 24.97 -2.07
CA LEU A 90 12.19 26.11 -1.56
C LEU A 90 11.93 27.43 -2.33
N ASP A 91 11.01 27.43 -3.29
CA ASP A 91 10.65 28.64 -4.00
C ASP A 91 9.94 29.65 -3.09
N CYS A 92 10.36 30.93 -3.15
CA CYS A 92 9.95 32.00 -2.24
C CYS A 92 8.81 32.87 -2.83
N ASP A 93 7.87 32.27 -3.56
CA ASP A 93 6.74 32.97 -4.19
C ASP A 93 5.52 33.23 -3.27
N GLY A 94 5.68 33.05 -1.97
CA GLY A 94 4.62 33.24 -0.97
C GLY A 94 3.70 32.02 -0.76
N LYS A 95 3.87 30.92 -1.51
CA LYS A 95 3.07 29.68 -1.39
C LYS A 95 3.74 28.59 -0.53
N GLY A 96 4.64 28.96 0.36
CA GLY A 96 5.40 28.02 1.19
C GLY A 96 4.52 27.07 2.01
N ALA A 97 3.43 27.60 2.61
CA ALA A 97 2.50 26.80 3.40
C ALA A 97 1.80 25.69 2.57
N ASP A 98 1.41 25.99 1.34
CA ASP A 98 0.76 25.02 0.45
C ASP A 98 1.74 23.93 0.01
N ARG A 99 3.00 24.27 -0.22
CA ARG A 99 4.06 23.32 -0.55
C ARG A 99 4.38 22.38 0.59
N ILE A 100 4.45 22.90 1.83
CA ILE A 100 4.63 22.10 3.03
C ILE A 100 3.44 21.14 3.20
N ARG A 101 2.20 21.63 2.98
CA ARG A 101 1.01 20.79 3.00
C ARG A 101 1.09 19.67 1.97
N SER A 102 1.41 19.97 0.71
CA SER A 102 1.57 18.97 -0.35
C SER A 102 2.64 17.93 -0.01
N LEU A 103 3.75 18.32 0.62
CA LEU A 103 4.77 17.39 1.08
C LEU A 103 4.23 16.48 2.18
N THR A 104 3.51 17.04 3.15
CA THR A 104 2.89 16.27 4.26
C THR A 104 1.85 15.28 3.73
N GLU A 105 1.02 15.70 2.78
CA GLU A 105 0.05 14.84 2.09
C GLU A 105 0.76 13.70 1.35
N GLY A 106 1.86 13.98 0.66
CA GLY A 106 2.66 12.95 0.00
C GLY A 106 3.23 11.89 0.95
N PHE A 107 3.60 12.24 2.18
CA PHE A 107 3.97 11.26 3.20
C PHE A 107 2.76 10.52 3.77
N ALA A 108 1.64 11.23 3.97
CA ALA A 108 0.40 10.60 4.42
C ALA A 108 -0.07 9.52 3.43
N ASP A 109 0.02 9.78 2.13
CA ASP A 109 -0.32 8.81 1.08
C ASP A 109 0.53 7.54 1.19
N VAL A 110 1.83 7.67 1.48
CA VAL A 110 2.70 6.51 1.71
C VAL A 110 2.28 5.72 2.95
N MET A 111 1.90 6.40 4.04
CA MET A 111 1.41 5.73 5.25
C MET A 111 0.09 5.01 4.99
N ILE A 112 -0.84 5.62 4.28
CA ILE A 112 -2.11 5.02 3.88
C ILE A 112 -1.85 3.78 3.02
N HIS A 113 -0.90 3.86 2.10
CA HIS A 113 -0.48 2.72 1.29
C HIS A 113 -0.01 1.53 2.14
N GLN A 114 0.81 1.76 3.17
CA GLN A 114 1.27 0.68 4.05
C GLN A 114 0.12 0.01 4.79
N VAL A 115 -0.85 0.78 5.29
CA VAL A 115 -2.06 0.24 5.94
C VAL A 115 -2.91 -0.55 4.95
N ALA A 116 -3.09 -0.02 3.75
CA ALA A 116 -3.84 -0.66 2.69
C ALA A 116 -3.21 -2.00 2.27
N LEU A 117 -1.87 -2.03 2.15
CA LEU A 117 -1.10 -3.23 1.84
C LEU A 117 -1.34 -4.34 2.88
N LEU A 118 -1.24 -4.02 4.17
CA LEU A 118 -1.50 -4.97 5.26
C LEU A 118 -2.93 -5.51 5.22
N ASN A 119 -3.92 -4.62 4.97
CA ASN A 119 -5.31 -5.03 4.85
C ASN A 119 -5.53 -5.93 3.62
N GLY A 120 -4.95 -5.58 2.48
CA GLY A 120 -4.99 -6.39 1.26
C GLY A 120 -4.40 -7.77 1.47
N ILE A 121 -3.23 -7.88 2.08
CA ILE A 121 -2.58 -9.17 2.40
C ILE A 121 -3.50 -10.04 3.27
N ARG A 122 -4.13 -9.48 4.30
CA ARG A 122 -5.07 -10.23 5.17
C ARG A 122 -6.23 -10.81 4.38
N GLN A 123 -6.80 -10.03 3.45
CA GLN A 123 -7.90 -10.50 2.60
C GLN A 123 -7.43 -11.55 1.59
N GLY A 124 -6.25 -11.36 1.01
CA GLY A 124 -5.64 -12.33 0.09
C GLY A 124 -5.34 -13.68 0.77
N ILE A 125 -4.82 -13.66 2.00
CA ILE A 125 -4.65 -14.88 2.80
C ILE A 125 -6.02 -15.54 3.07
N GLY A 126 -7.04 -14.75 3.39
CA GLY A 126 -8.41 -15.25 3.54
C GLY A 126 -8.93 -15.95 2.28
N ALA A 127 -8.66 -15.37 1.11
CA ALA A 127 -8.99 -15.97 -0.18
C ALA A 127 -8.25 -17.29 -0.40
N LEU A 128 -6.95 -17.35 -0.12
CA LEU A 128 -6.15 -18.57 -0.22
C LEU A 128 -6.70 -19.69 0.68
N LEU A 129 -7.00 -19.38 1.94
CA LEU A 129 -7.60 -20.35 2.88
C LEU A 129 -8.98 -20.82 2.39
N THR A 130 -9.75 -19.97 1.74
CA THR A 130 -11.04 -20.34 1.12
C THR A 130 -10.84 -21.33 -0.01
N HIS A 131 -9.82 -21.13 -0.87
CA HIS A 131 -9.47 -22.08 -1.93
C HIS A 131 -9.06 -23.46 -1.38
N LEU A 132 -8.46 -23.51 -0.20
CA LEU A 132 -8.10 -24.75 0.49
C LEU A 132 -9.23 -25.29 1.40
N SER A 133 -10.38 -24.64 1.44
CA SER A 133 -11.46 -25.06 2.33
C SER A 133 -12.04 -26.42 1.90
N PRO A 134 -12.48 -27.27 2.87
CA PRO A 134 -13.10 -28.54 2.54
C PRO A 134 -14.34 -28.43 1.65
N ASP A 135 -15.04 -27.29 1.74
CA ASP A 135 -16.24 -27.05 0.93
C ASP A 135 -15.90 -26.69 -0.52
N GLU A 136 -14.83 -25.93 -0.76
CA GLU A 136 -14.34 -25.65 -2.11
C GLU A 136 -13.77 -26.90 -2.76
N LEU A 137 -12.96 -27.67 -2.03
CA LEU A 137 -12.41 -28.94 -2.50
C LEU A 137 -13.51 -29.94 -2.82
N ARG A 138 -14.60 -29.96 -2.06
CA ARG A 138 -15.75 -30.81 -2.35
C ARG A 138 -16.47 -30.38 -3.63
N ARG A 139 -16.65 -29.07 -3.84
CA ARG A 139 -17.27 -28.53 -5.05
C ARG A 139 -16.46 -28.81 -6.31
N SER A 140 -15.15 -28.71 -6.23
CA SER A 140 -14.23 -28.96 -7.35
C SER A 140 -14.00 -30.45 -7.61
N SER A 141 -14.21 -31.34 -6.62
CA SER A 141 -13.97 -32.77 -6.76
C SER A 141 -14.94 -33.46 -7.74
N ALA A 142 -14.42 -34.38 -8.54
CA ALA A 142 -15.23 -35.20 -9.48
C ALA A 142 -16.30 -36.05 -8.78
N LEU A 143 -16.06 -36.42 -7.53
CA LEU A 143 -17.02 -37.19 -6.69
C LEU A 143 -18.31 -36.38 -6.43
N SER A 144 -18.25 -35.06 -6.34
CA SER A 144 -19.44 -34.23 -6.14
C SER A 144 -20.37 -34.20 -7.35
N ARG A 145 -19.83 -34.51 -8.56
CA ARG A 145 -20.59 -34.50 -9.83
C ARG A 145 -21.31 -35.81 -10.13
N SER A 146 -21.00 -36.89 -9.42
CA SER A 146 -21.70 -38.18 -9.57
C SER A 146 -22.74 -38.34 -8.44
N GLY A 147 -23.95 -38.80 -8.79
CA GLY A 147 -25.04 -39.00 -7.80
C GLY A 147 -24.67 -39.96 -6.66
N VAL A 148 -23.92 -41.01 -6.96
CA VAL A 148 -23.44 -41.99 -5.96
C VAL A 148 -22.33 -41.39 -5.11
N GLY A 149 -21.41 -40.65 -5.68
CA GLY A 149 -20.33 -39.96 -4.97
C GLY A 149 -20.87 -38.93 -3.97
N SER A 150 -21.90 -38.18 -4.34
CA SER A 150 -22.58 -37.23 -3.48
C SER A 150 -23.20 -37.91 -2.23
N MET A 151 -23.71 -39.11 -2.35
CA MET A 151 -24.29 -39.85 -1.23
C MET A 151 -23.21 -40.39 -0.27
N LEU A 152 -22.09 -40.87 -0.78
CA LEU A 152 -20.95 -41.34 -0.01
C LEU A 152 -20.27 -40.21 0.80
N LEU A 153 -20.25 -38.99 0.28
CA LEU A 153 -19.70 -37.81 0.96
C LEU A 153 -20.52 -37.37 2.18
N LYS A 154 -21.72 -37.91 2.39
CA LYS A 154 -22.53 -37.63 3.60
C LYS A 154 -22.05 -38.43 4.82
N VAL A 155 -21.26 -39.49 4.63
CA VAL A 155 -20.70 -40.28 5.72
C VAL A 155 -19.36 -39.68 6.18
N PRO A 156 -19.23 -39.23 7.44
CA PRO A 156 -18.06 -38.45 7.89
C PRO A 156 -16.70 -39.11 7.61
N PRO A 157 -16.43 -40.39 7.92
CA PRO A 157 -15.13 -40.98 7.66
C PRO A 157 -14.83 -41.13 6.17
N VAL A 158 -15.84 -41.48 5.35
CA VAL A 158 -15.69 -41.59 3.89
C VAL A 158 -15.42 -40.20 3.27
N ARG A 159 -16.09 -39.18 3.78
CA ARG A 159 -15.87 -37.78 3.36
C ARG A 159 -14.44 -37.33 3.65
N ALA A 160 -13.90 -37.61 4.82
CA ALA A 160 -12.54 -37.23 5.18
C ALA A 160 -11.50 -37.89 4.26
N MET A 161 -11.64 -39.21 4.02
CA MET A 161 -10.75 -39.93 3.10
C MET A 161 -10.89 -39.48 1.66
N ALA A 162 -12.11 -39.22 1.19
CA ALA A 162 -12.37 -38.78 -0.20
C ALA A 162 -11.86 -37.38 -0.49
N LEU A 163 -11.74 -36.51 0.51
CA LEU A 163 -11.22 -35.14 0.35
C LEU A 163 -9.70 -35.03 0.53
N TRP A 164 -9.07 -36.05 1.16
CA TRP A 164 -7.63 -35.99 1.42
C TRP A 164 -6.80 -35.98 0.13
N GLY A 165 -7.12 -36.82 -0.85
CA GLY A 165 -6.43 -36.83 -2.14
C GLY A 165 -6.53 -35.48 -2.89
N PRO A 166 -7.74 -34.95 -3.13
CA PRO A 166 -7.93 -33.62 -3.72
C PRO A 166 -7.23 -32.50 -2.95
N TYR A 167 -7.22 -32.57 -1.61
CA TYR A 167 -6.50 -31.60 -0.78
C TYR A 167 -4.99 -31.65 -1.02
N VAL A 168 -4.40 -32.85 -0.98
CA VAL A 168 -2.95 -33.02 -1.21
C VAL A 168 -2.58 -32.57 -2.62
N ALA A 169 -3.37 -32.94 -3.63
CA ALA A 169 -3.13 -32.51 -5.01
C ALA A 169 -3.18 -30.99 -5.12
N ARG A 170 -4.21 -30.35 -4.56
CA ARG A 170 -4.36 -28.90 -4.60
C ARG A 170 -3.24 -28.17 -3.85
N HIS A 171 -2.84 -28.71 -2.70
CA HIS A 171 -1.72 -28.16 -1.93
C HIS A 171 -0.40 -28.27 -2.71
N GLN A 172 -0.16 -29.40 -3.39
CA GLN A 172 1.05 -29.56 -4.22
C GLN A 172 1.06 -28.65 -5.44
N GLU A 173 -0.08 -28.47 -6.11
CA GLU A 173 -0.23 -27.48 -7.19
C GLU A 173 0.17 -26.08 -6.72
N LEU A 174 -0.39 -25.63 -5.60
CA LEU A 174 -0.08 -24.30 -5.03
C LEU A 174 1.39 -24.17 -4.62
N LEU A 175 2.05 -25.24 -4.17
CA LEU A 175 3.48 -25.21 -3.86
C LEU A 175 4.37 -25.14 -5.10
N GLN A 176 3.93 -25.69 -6.22
CA GLN A 176 4.70 -25.72 -7.46
C GLN A 176 4.44 -24.50 -8.34
N GLU A 177 3.26 -23.90 -8.24
CA GLU A 177 2.84 -22.77 -9.07
C GLU A 177 2.79 -21.47 -8.25
N GLU A 178 3.96 -20.88 -8.02
CA GLU A 178 4.10 -19.59 -7.33
C GLU A 178 3.20 -18.48 -7.92
N ARG A 179 3.04 -18.48 -9.26
CA ARG A 179 2.17 -17.53 -9.96
C ARG A 179 0.70 -17.69 -9.57
N GLU A 180 0.23 -18.91 -9.32
CA GLU A 180 -1.14 -19.15 -8.90
C GLU A 180 -1.37 -18.63 -7.48
N VAL A 181 -0.44 -18.91 -6.56
CA VAL A 181 -0.48 -18.37 -5.20
C VAL A 181 -0.49 -16.85 -5.21
N GLN A 182 0.39 -16.26 -6.02
CA GLN A 182 0.45 -14.82 -6.19
C GLN A 182 -0.86 -14.24 -6.73
N SER A 183 -1.47 -14.89 -7.73
CA SER A 183 -2.76 -14.50 -8.31
C SER A 183 -3.92 -14.62 -7.30
N ILE A 184 -3.89 -15.58 -6.40
CA ILE A 184 -4.91 -15.74 -5.35
C ILE A 184 -4.72 -14.69 -4.26
N VAL A 185 -3.48 -14.52 -3.76
CA VAL A 185 -3.20 -13.61 -2.64
C VAL A 185 -3.33 -12.14 -3.05
N PHE A 186 -2.83 -11.78 -4.24
CA PHE A 186 -2.91 -10.42 -4.77
C PHE A 186 -4.03 -10.23 -5.81
N GLY A 187 -5.01 -11.13 -5.81
CA GLY A 187 -6.15 -11.11 -6.72
C GLY A 187 -7.21 -10.08 -6.36
N SER A 188 -8.46 -10.38 -6.75
CA SER A 188 -9.59 -9.44 -6.65
C SER A 188 -9.89 -9.00 -5.23
N GLU A 189 -9.80 -9.89 -4.25
CA GLU A 189 -10.07 -9.61 -2.83
C GLU A 189 -9.04 -8.65 -2.24
N PHE A 190 -7.76 -8.88 -2.55
CA PHE A 190 -6.68 -7.98 -2.19
C PHE A 190 -6.87 -6.60 -2.84
N ALA A 191 -7.02 -6.58 -4.17
CA ALA A 191 -7.15 -5.34 -4.94
C ALA A 191 -8.35 -4.51 -4.46
N PHE A 192 -9.47 -5.15 -4.16
CA PHE A 192 -10.65 -4.47 -3.63
C PHE A 192 -10.40 -3.89 -2.22
N ALA A 193 -9.85 -4.69 -1.30
CA ALA A 193 -9.57 -4.26 0.06
C ALA A 193 -8.53 -3.13 0.14
N TYR A 194 -7.50 -3.20 -0.72
CA TYR A 194 -6.50 -2.17 -0.88
C TYR A 194 -7.11 -0.87 -1.41
N ALA A 195 -7.89 -0.97 -2.50
CA ALA A 195 -8.53 0.18 -3.13
C ALA A 195 -9.51 0.91 -2.21
N GLN A 196 -10.21 0.20 -1.31
CA GLN A 196 -11.08 0.83 -0.31
C GLN A 196 -10.34 1.80 0.61
N ILE A 197 -9.09 1.52 0.93
CA ILE A 197 -8.29 2.37 1.83
C ILE A 197 -7.65 3.53 1.07
N VAL A 198 -7.11 3.26 -0.13
CA VAL A 198 -6.43 4.31 -0.93
C VAL A 198 -7.38 5.14 -1.78
N GLY A 199 -8.70 4.89 -1.70
CA GLY A 199 -9.72 5.62 -2.47
C GLY A 199 -9.80 5.21 -3.94
N GLY A 200 -9.23 4.06 -4.32
CA GLY A 200 -9.30 3.53 -5.69
C GLY A 200 -10.68 3.01 -6.06
N ASN A 201 -11.04 3.10 -7.35
CA ASN A 201 -12.30 2.57 -7.87
C ASN A 201 -12.08 1.19 -8.49
N VAL A 202 -12.28 0.13 -7.69
CA VAL A 202 -12.21 -1.26 -8.14
C VAL A 202 -13.56 -1.93 -7.91
N LYS A 203 -14.01 -2.73 -8.89
CA LYS A 203 -15.27 -3.49 -8.77
C LYS A 203 -15.16 -4.50 -7.64
N SER A 204 -16.22 -4.58 -6.81
CA SER A 204 -16.32 -5.61 -5.78
C SER A 204 -16.13 -7.00 -6.38
N PRO A 205 -15.36 -7.88 -5.74
CA PRO A 205 -15.25 -9.27 -6.15
C PRO A 205 -16.65 -9.92 -6.12
N PRO A 206 -16.92 -10.89 -6.99
CA PRO A 206 -18.20 -11.59 -6.99
C PRO A 206 -18.40 -12.26 -5.63
N ARG A 207 -19.53 -11.97 -4.98
CA ARG A 207 -19.92 -12.69 -3.76
C ARG A 207 -20.00 -14.18 -4.08
N LYS A 208 -19.16 -14.98 -3.49
CA LYS A 208 -19.37 -16.42 -3.40
C LYS A 208 -20.56 -16.61 -2.44
N ASP A 209 -21.74 -16.89 -2.98
CA ASP A 209 -22.95 -17.09 -2.20
C ASP A 209 -22.64 -18.14 -1.12
N GLY A 210 -22.57 -17.66 0.12
CA GLY A 210 -22.57 -18.53 1.28
C GLY A 210 -23.90 -19.31 1.33
N PRO A 211 -23.98 -20.44 2.04
CA PRO A 211 -25.21 -21.20 2.13
C PRO A 211 -26.33 -20.27 2.61
N THR A 212 -27.34 -20.06 1.77
CA THR A 212 -28.58 -19.44 2.15
C THR A 212 -29.16 -20.25 3.29
N ASN A 213 -29.07 -19.72 4.49
CA ASN A 213 -29.75 -20.26 5.66
C ASN A 213 -31.25 -20.05 5.42
N GLY A 214 -31.87 -21.02 4.75
CA GLY A 214 -33.30 -21.10 4.57
C GLY A 214 -33.95 -21.31 5.93
N GLY A 215 -34.20 -20.23 6.65
CA GLY A 215 -35.07 -20.26 7.82
C GLY A 215 -36.45 -20.72 7.40
N PRO A 216 -37.11 -21.60 8.19
CA PRO A 216 -38.43 -22.10 7.84
C PRO A 216 -39.43 -20.96 7.83
N ALA A 217 -40.15 -20.84 6.72
CA ALA A 217 -41.28 -19.93 6.58
C ALA A 217 -42.27 -20.18 7.71
N ARG A 218 -42.45 -19.23 8.61
CA ARG A 218 -43.56 -19.23 9.55
C ARG A 218 -44.83 -19.13 8.72
N ARG A 219 -45.59 -20.22 8.67
CA ARG A 219 -47.01 -20.17 8.26
C ARG A 219 -47.74 -19.27 9.25
N ALA A 220 -48.30 -18.21 8.77
CA ALA A 220 -49.37 -17.48 9.45
C ALA A 220 -50.65 -18.23 9.12
N ASP A 221 -51.18 -18.92 10.11
CA ASP A 221 -52.58 -19.38 10.09
C ASP A 221 -53.45 -18.31 10.76
N SER A 222 -54.47 -17.94 10.03
CA SER A 222 -55.81 -17.38 10.41
C SER A 222 -55.81 -16.03 11.12
#